data_46a9ad8ddbf6c36c22b765dc04430a42
#
_entry.id   46a9ad8ddbf6c36c22b765dc04430a42
#
_cell.length_a   1.000
_cell.length_b   1.000
_cell.length_c   1.000
_cell.angle_alpha   90.00
_cell.angle_beta   90.00
_cell.angle_gamma   90.00
#
_symmetry.space_group_name_H-M   'P 1'
#
loop_
_entity.id
_entity.type
_entity.pdbx_description
1 polymer ?
#
loop_
_entity_poly.entity_id
_entity_poly.type
_entity_poly.pdbx_seq_one_letter_code
_entity_poly.pdbx_strand_id
1 'polypeptide(L)'
;MYTLKFKIDEYNLNFTLKPSFVSSLYERKSPFHWIKIAGLYAKEISFKQINDFLEVYTNCNNKELILYESGLWDEKPSSRISKLSGSLKEQIKALSELFPGVRLSIAPHEFNCIFIAVILSKRTNYEVFVRKWMKNIWNNWQCNPSIIAKLKDIKNIGTSYQLIDLIKTMNDYLKINHLSKNEEEARRILMLCWGVGPKIADATLLFTRKAPWIVPCDVHLQRISRRLGWIDYKIRLPLKYFCLKYYCDECISKYGPCLKEEIKRLFPGFGGWIQTLTYLFGNTICKSINPKCKLCHSILREYCYKFSKNNNLR
;
A
#
# COMPACT_ATOMS: atom_id res chain seq x y z
N MET A 1 23.72 9.90 17.91
CA MET A 1 22.36 10.15 17.37
C MET A 1 22.22 11.65 17.17
N TYR A 2 21.81 12.07 15.99
CA TYR A 2 21.56 13.48 15.66
C TYR A 2 20.09 13.67 15.29
N THR A 3 19.64 14.91 15.25
CA THR A 3 18.25 15.24 14.93
C THR A 3 18.21 16.01 13.61
N LEU A 4 17.42 15.48 12.64
CA LEU A 4 17.03 16.22 11.46
C LEU A 4 15.64 16.80 11.69
N LYS A 5 15.43 18.02 11.23
CA LYS A 5 14.13 18.71 11.33
C LYS A 5 13.67 19.15 9.95
N PHE A 6 12.51 18.65 9.53
CA PHE A 6 11.89 18.98 8.26
C PHE A 6 10.63 19.81 8.52
N LYS A 7 10.54 21.00 7.91
CA LYS A 7 9.28 21.74 7.87
C LYS A 7 8.30 20.98 6.97
N ILE A 8 7.11 20.69 7.47
CA ILE A 8 6.09 19.92 6.78
C ILE A 8 4.88 20.81 6.50
N ASP A 9 4.24 20.51 5.38
CA ASP A 9 3.00 21.11 4.94
C ASP A 9 2.17 20.03 4.24
N GLU A 10 0.86 19.99 4.46
CA GLU A 10 -0.02 18.92 4.00
C GLU A 10 0.58 17.53 4.28
N TYR A 11 0.89 17.27 5.54
CA TYR A 11 1.53 16.03 5.97
C TYR A 11 0.95 15.52 7.28
N ASN A 12 0.73 14.21 7.35
CA ASN A 12 0.35 13.52 8.58
C ASN A 12 1.08 12.19 8.68
N LEU A 13 1.97 12.09 9.67
CA LEU A 13 2.82 10.92 9.88
C LEU A 13 2.00 9.62 10.06
N ASN A 14 0.91 9.68 10.81
CA ASN A 14 0.08 8.50 11.07
C ASN A 14 -0.68 8.05 9.83
N PHE A 15 -1.26 8.99 9.06
CA PHE A 15 -1.97 8.65 7.82
C PHE A 15 -1.01 8.24 6.69
N THR A 16 0.25 8.62 6.77
CA THR A 16 1.29 8.24 5.82
C THR A 16 1.85 6.84 6.13
N LEU A 17 2.23 6.57 7.39
CA LEU A 17 2.83 5.28 7.77
C LEU A 17 1.79 4.16 7.92
N LYS A 18 0.66 4.42 8.61
CA LYS A 18 -0.30 3.36 8.95
C LYS A 18 -0.82 2.54 7.77
N PRO A 19 -1.19 3.12 6.62
CA PRO A 19 -1.66 2.35 5.46
C PRO A 19 -0.54 1.69 4.66
N SER A 20 0.71 2.10 4.87
CA SER A 20 1.89 1.58 4.16
C SER A 20 2.42 0.29 4.79
N PHE A 21 2.90 -0.63 3.95
CA PHE A 21 3.64 -1.81 4.42
C PHE A 21 4.96 -1.45 5.11
N VAL A 22 5.48 -0.24 4.92
CA VAL A 22 6.63 0.30 5.68
C VAL A 22 6.34 0.31 7.18
N SER A 23 5.07 0.45 7.59
CA SER A 23 4.69 0.38 9.00
C SER A 23 5.02 -0.95 9.69
N SER A 24 5.25 -2.03 8.95
CA SER A 24 5.74 -3.29 9.52
C SER A 24 7.18 -3.23 10.05
N LEU A 25 7.95 -2.23 9.59
CA LEU A 25 9.31 -1.96 10.04
C LEU A 25 9.33 -1.06 11.28
N TYR A 26 8.19 -0.51 11.69
CA TYR A 26 8.08 0.49 12.74
C TYR A 26 7.13 0.08 13.85
N GLU A 27 7.43 0.51 15.06
CA GLU A 27 6.53 0.44 16.22
C GLU A 27 6.06 1.85 16.59
N ARG A 28 4.76 2.01 16.79
CA ARG A 28 4.19 3.27 17.25
C ARG A 28 4.28 3.35 18.77
N LYS A 29 5.03 4.33 19.28
CA LYS A 29 5.23 4.53 20.72
C LYS A 29 4.18 5.45 21.37
N SER A 30 3.74 6.46 20.60
CA SER A 30 2.69 7.40 21.04
C SER A 30 2.01 8.01 19.80
N PRO A 31 0.97 8.81 19.92
CA PRO A 31 0.46 9.59 18.81
C PRO A 31 1.59 10.34 18.08
N PHE A 32 1.68 10.18 16.76
CA PHE A 32 2.70 10.83 15.91
C PHE A 32 4.17 10.53 16.25
N HIS A 33 4.43 9.40 16.94
CA HIS A 33 5.79 8.96 17.24
C HIS A 33 5.99 7.49 16.86
N TRP A 34 6.92 7.22 15.95
CA TRP A 34 7.22 5.91 15.40
C TRP A 34 8.71 5.62 15.49
N ILE A 35 9.09 4.42 15.94
CA ILE A 35 10.48 3.97 16.05
C ILE A 35 10.68 2.77 15.12
N LYS A 36 11.74 2.80 14.34
CA LYS A 36 12.11 1.68 13.45
C LYS A 36 12.56 0.49 14.30
N ILE A 37 11.94 -0.67 14.07
CA ILE A 37 12.22 -1.90 14.84
C ILE A 37 12.78 -3.02 13.96
N ALA A 38 12.75 -2.87 12.63
CA ALA A 38 13.19 -3.86 11.67
C ALA A 38 13.81 -3.19 10.43
N GLY A 39 14.64 -3.93 9.69
CA GLY A 39 15.32 -3.45 8.49
C GLY A 39 16.61 -2.70 8.80
N LEU A 40 17.16 -2.07 7.75
CA LEU A 40 18.36 -1.24 7.87
C LEU A 40 18.16 -0.11 8.90
N TYR A 41 19.14 0.12 9.74
CA TYR A 41 19.08 1.09 10.83
C TYR A 41 17.94 0.84 11.83
N ALA A 42 17.56 -0.43 12.06
CA ALA A 42 16.63 -0.79 13.13
C ALA A 42 17.12 -0.27 14.48
N LYS A 43 16.22 0.36 15.25
CA LYS A 43 16.48 1.06 16.52
C LYS A 43 17.28 2.37 16.40
N GLU A 44 17.67 2.75 15.19
CA GLU A 44 18.46 3.95 14.92
C GLU A 44 17.68 5.07 14.23
N ILE A 45 16.42 4.84 13.87
CA ILE A 45 15.54 5.84 13.25
C ILE A 45 14.26 5.97 14.07
N SER A 46 13.91 7.21 14.38
CA SER A 46 12.65 7.56 15.02
C SER A 46 12.05 8.79 14.36
N PHE A 47 10.76 8.72 14.01
CA PHE A 47 9.98 9.81 13.45
C PHE A 47 9.03 10.37 14.50
N LYS A 48 9.05 11.68 14.70
CA LYS A 48 8.13 12.38 15.61
C LYS A 48 7.59 13.62 14.91
N GLN A 49 6.29 13.68 14.71
CA GLN A 49 5.64 14.89 14.19
C GLN A 49 5.22 15.79 15.34
N ILE A 50 5.68 17.04 15.32
CA ILE A 50 5.37 18.07 16.30
C ILE A 50 4.97 19.33 15.51
N ASN A 51 3.71 19.72 15.60
CA ASN A 51 3.16 20.85 14.82
C ASN A 51 3.52 20.74 13.32
N ASP A 52 4.15 21.76 12.78
CA ASP A 52 4.57 21.86 11.37
C ASP A 52 5.96 21.28 11.10
N PHE A 53 6.45 20.40 11.98
CA PHE A 53 7.76 19.80 11.81
C PHE A 53 7.70 18.27 11.97
N LEU A 54 8.46 17.59 11.11
CA LEU A 54 8.86 16.20 11.33
C LEU A 54 10.29 16.21 11.87
N GLU A 55 10.43 15.77 13.12
CA GLU A 55 11.73 15.53 13.75
C GLU A 55 12.12 14.07 13.56
N VAL A 56 13.35 13.86 13.08
CA VAL A 56 13.92 12.54 12.85
C VAL A 56 15.17 12.38 13.71
N TYR A 57 15.09 11.51 14.68
CA TYR A 57 16.23 11.12 15.54
C TYR A 57 16.91 9.92 14.90
N THR A 58 18.20 10.05 14.55
CA THR A 58 18.84 9.01 13.74
C THR A 58 20.37 8.98 13.87
N ASN A 59 20.98 7.82 13.59
CA ASN A 59 22.39 7.66 13.25
C ASN A 59 22.59 7.43 11.73
N CYS A 60 21.50 7.35 10.97
CA CYS A 60 21.53 7.09 9.53
C CYS A 60 21.94 8.33 8.73
N ASN A 61 23.07 8.27 8.05
CA ASN A 61 23.53 9.33 7.16
C ASN A 61 22.83 9.36 5.79
N ASN A 62 21.99 8.35 5.49
CA ASN A 62 21.27 8.29 4.22
C ASN A 62 19.96 9.09 4.32
N LYS A 63 20.03 10.37 3.91
CA LYS A 63 18.87 11.28 3.89
C LYS A 63 17.75 10.79 2.96
N GLU A 64 18.09 10.14 1.86
CA GLU A 64 17.13 9.64 0.89
C GLU A 64 16.25 8.53 1.49
N LEU A 65 16.84 7.59 2.25
CA LEU A 65 16.12 6.58 3.00
C LEU A 65 15.10 7.21 3.96
N ILE A 66 15.52 8.25 4.69
CA ILE A 66 14.65 8.97 5.63
C ILE A 66 13.48 9.61 4.89
N LEU A 67 13.72 10.27 3.76
CA LEU A 67 12.67 10.87 2.95
C LEU A 67 11.68 9.82 2.42
N TYR A 68 12.16 8.68 1.95
CA TYR A 68 11.33 7.59 1.44
C TYR A 68 10.45 7.00 2.54
N GLU A 69 11.03 6.58 3.65
CA GLU A 69 10.29 5.91 4.70
C GLU A 69 9.34 6.86 5.44
N SER A 70 9.66 8.14 5.57
CA SER A 70 8.74 9.15 6.11
C SER A 70 7.64 9.57 5.14
N GLY A 71 7.78 9.29 3.83
CA GLY A 71 6.87 9.78 2.79
C GLY A 71 7.09 11.23 2.37
N LEU A 72 8.16 11.89 2.84
CA LEU A 72 8.46 13.28 2.46
C LEU A 72 8.97 13.43 1.02
N TRP A 73 9.36 12.35 0.37
CA TRP A 73 9.71 12.32 -1.06
C TRP A 73 8.50 12.52 -1.97
N ASP A 74 7.31 12.27 -1.46
CA ASP A 74 6.08 12.18 -2.23
C ASP A 74 5.40 13.54 -2.38
N GLU A 75 4.63 13.73 -3.47
CA GLU A 75 3.92 14.96 -3.76
C GLU A 75 2.87 15.28 -2.68
N LYS A 76 2.63 16.57 -2.47
CA LYS A 76 1.53 17.05 -1.61
C LYS A 76 0.17 16.63 -2.19
N PRO A 77 -0.83 16.35 -1.33
CA PRO A 77 -2.21 16.09 -1.77
C PRO A 77 -2.77 17.14 -2.71
N SER A 78 -2.60 18.43 -2.39
CA SER A 78 -3.10 19.55 -3.22
C SER A 78 -2.55 19.54 -4.65
N SER A 79 -1.25 19.19 -4.81
CA SER A 79 -0.61 19.08 -6.13
C SER A 79 -1.24 17.99 -7.00
N ARG A 80 -1.68 16.88 -6.41
CA ARG A 80 -2.39 15.81 -7.11
C ARG A 80 -3.82 16.19 -7.44
N ILE A 81 -4.52 16.80 -6.48
CA ILE A 81 -5.90 17.24 -6.64
C ILE A 81 -6.01 18.32 -7.73
N SER A 82 -5.01 19.19 -7.86
CA SER A 82 -5.00 20.23 -8.92
C SER A 82 -4.94 19.65 -10.34
N LYS A 83 -4.42 18.44 -10.51
CA LYS A 83 -4.37 17.71 -11.80
C LYS A 83 -5.72 17.11 -12.22
N LEU A 84 -6.71 17.13 -11.34
CA LEU A 84 -8.06 16.60 -11.58
C LEU A 84 -9.04 17.70 -11.93
N SER A 85 -10.16 17.33 -12.54
CA SER A 85 -11.25 18.22 -12.91
C SER A 85 -12.62 17.62 -12.59
N GLY A 86 -13.66 18.43 -12.62
CA GLY A 86 -15.06 18.00 -12.43
C GLY A 86 -15.31 17.23 -11.14
N SER A 87 -16.23 16.30 -11.21
CA SER A 87 -16.68 15.50 -10.06
C SER A 87 -15.58 14.66 -9.40
N LEU A 88 -14.59 14.19 -10.16
CA LEU A 88 -13.45 13.47 -9.60
C LEU A 88 -12.62 14.37 -8.66
N LYS A 89 -12.37 15.61 -9.06
CA LYS A 89 -11.66 16.58 -8.22
C LYS A 89 -12.37 16.82 -6.89
N GLU A 90 -13.69 17.03 -6.92
CA GLU A 90 -14.51 17.25 -5.73
C GLU A 90 -14.47 16.04 -4.79
N GLN A 91 -14.63 14.83 -5.34
CA GLN A 91 -14.61 13.59 -4.57
C GLN A 91 -13.25 13.30 -3.94
N ILE A 92 -12.16 13.50 -4.70
CA ILE A 92 -10.81 13.26 -4.17
C ILE A 92 -10.43 14.32 -3.15
N LYS A 93 -10.85 15.58 -3.34
CA LYS A 93 -10.70 16.62 -2.33
C LYS A 93 -11.40 16.24 -1.03
N ALA A 94 -12.67 15.81 -1.10
CA ALA A 94 -13.43 15.37 0.06
C ALA A 94 -12.81 14.13 0.75
N LEU A 95 -12.25 13.19 0.01
CA LEU A 95 -11.48 12.06 0.58
C LEU A 95 -10.21 12.55 1.28
N SER A 96 -9.50 13.49 0.69
CA SER A 96 -8.27 14.05 1.26
C SER A 96 -8.55 14.89 2.53
N GLU A 97 -9.70 15.54 2.62
CA GLU A 97 -10.15 16.26 3.83
C GLU A 97 -10.47 15.30 5.00
N LEU A 98 -10.98 14.09 4.71
CA LEU A 98 -11.18 13.05 5.72
C LEU A 98 -9.86 12.44 6.23
N PHE A 99 -8.82 12.46 5.40
CA PHE A 99 -7.48 11.92 5.71
C PHE A 99 -6.40 12.94 5.31
N PRO A 100 -6.31 14.05 6.03
CA PRO A 100 -5.42 15.15 5.64
C PRO A 100 -3.94 14.74 5.70
N GLY A 101 -3.19 15.16 4.70
CA GLY A 101 -1.75 15.01 4.67
C GLY A 101 -1.24 13.57 4.41
N VAL A 102 -2.06 12.70 3.81
CA VAL A 102 -1.61 11.37 3.36
C VAL A 102 -0.58 11.49 2.26
N ARG A 103 0.58 10.86 2.43
CA ARG A 103 1.60 10.66 1.41
C ARG A 103 1.99 9.19 1.32
N LEU A 104 2.75 8.82 0.29
CA LEU A 104 3.24 7.45 0.12
C LEU A 104 4.57 7.28 0.87
N SER A 105 4.57 6.49 1.93
CA SER A 105 5.78 5.98 2.57
C SER A 105 6.22 4.71 1.83
N ILE A 106 7.47 4.67 1.37
CA ILE A 106 8.08 3.54 0.65
C ILE A 106 9.41 3.16 1.29
N ALA A 107 9.87 1.94 1.08
CA ALA A 107 11.15 1.45 1.59
C ALA A 107 11.93 0.67 0.50
N PRO A 108 12.55 1.36 -0.50
CA PRO A 108 13.28 0.71 -1.59
C PRO A 108 14.42 -0.18 -1.12
N HIS A 109 15.04 0.14 0.03
CA HIS A 109 16.16 -0.62 0.60
C HIS A 109 15.70 -1.88 1.38
N GLU A 110 14.39 -2.05 1.59
CA GLU A 110 13.81 -3.10 2.43
C GLU A 110 12.95 -4.09 1.62
N PHE A 111 13.35 -4.35 0.37
CA PHE A 111 12.53 -5.17 -0.54
C PHE A 111 12.05 -6.47 0.11
N ASN A 112 12.95 -7.25 0.72
CA ASN A 112 12.61 -8.54 1.30
C ASN A 112 11.61 -8.41 2.46
N CYS A 113 11.82 -7.45 3.36
CA CYS A 113 10.90 -7.21 4.48
C CYS A 113 9.51 -6.79 3.97
N ILE A 114 9.46 -5.87 3.01
CA ILE A 114 8.19 -5.41 2.42
C ILE A 114 7.49 -6.54 1.66
N PHE A 115 8.21 -7.32 0.85
CA PHE A 115 7.65 -8.45 0.12
C PHE A 115 7.03 -9.48 1.06
N ILE A 116 7.73 -9.84 2.14
CA ILE A 116 7.23 -10.73 3.18
C ILE A 116 5.96 -10.16 3.84
N ALA A 117 5.98 -8.89 4.24
CA ALA A 117 4.81 -8.24 4.85
C ALA A 117 3.58 -8.24 3.93
N VAL A 118 3.79 -7.99 2.62
CA VAL A 118 2.73 -8.00 1.62
C VAL A 118 2.15 -9.41 1.44
N ILE A 119 2.99 -10.45 1.38
CA ILE A 119 2.56 -11.85 1.31
C ILE A 119 1.71 -12.22 2.52
N LEU A 120 2.17 -11.89 3.72
CA LEU A 120 1.47 -12.18 4.97
C LEU A 120 0.14 -11.43 5.13
N SER A 121 -0.05 -10.33 4.40
CA SER A 121 -1.27 -9.52 4.47
C SER A 121 -2.51 -10.15 3.80
N LYS A 122 -2.36 -11.31 3.15
CA LYS A 122 -3.46 -11.98 2.46
C LYS A 122 -4.56 -12.38 3.43
N ARG A 123 -5.77 -11.81 3.27
CA ARG A 123 -6.99 -12.19 4.04
C ARG A 123 -6.75 -12.25 5.56
N THR A 124 -5.99 -11.31 6.11
CA THR A 124 -5.72 -11.25 7.56
C THR A 124 -5.75 -9.82 8.06
N ASN A 125 -5.89 -9.67 9.38
CA ASN A 125 -5.82 -8.36 10.01
C ASN A 125 -4.35 -7.95 10.13
N TYR A 126 -3.98 -6.92 9.36
CA TYR A 126 -2.61 -6.41 9.27
C TYR A 126 -2.07 -5.95 10.64
N GLU A 127 -2.84 -5.14 11.35
CA GLU A 127 -2.42 -4.55 12.64
C GLU A 127 -2.20 -5.59 13.73
N VAL A 128 -3.03 -6.65 13.74
CA VAL A 128 -2.99 -7.67 14.78
C VAL A 128 -1.95 -8.75 14.47
N PHE A 129 -1.96 -9.26 13.25
CA PHE A 129 -1.18 -10.46 12.90
C PHE A 129 0.09 -10.14 12.14
N VAL A 130 -0.01 -9.37 11.03
CA VAL A 130 1.15 -9.16 10.16
C VAL A 130 2.28 -8.44 10.89
N ARG A 131 1.97 -7.39 11.66
CA ARG A 131 2.97 -6.65 12.44
C ARG A 131 3.67 -7.54 13.47
N LYS A 132 2.91 -8.41 14.17
CA LYS A 132 3.47 -9.38 15.13
C LYS A 132 4.38 -10.39 14.41
N TRP A 133 3.91 -10.95 13.29
CA TRP A 133 4.70 -11.91 12.52
C TRP A 133 5.97 -11.26 11.96
N MET A 134 5.89 -10.06 11.41
CA MET A 134 7.05 -9.34 10.88
C MET A 134 8.11 -9.07 11.96
N LYS A 135 7.70 -8.65 13.17
CA LYS A 135 8.61 -8.47 14.31
C LYS A 135 9.34 -9.77 14.66
N ASN A 136 8.62 -10.90 14.69
CA ASN A 136 9.20 -12.21 14.96
C ASN A 136 10.12 -12.67 13.83
N ILE A 137 9.71 -12.51 12.56
CA ILE A 137 10.52 -12.86 11.38
C ILE A 137 11.81 -12.05 11.34
N TRP A 138 11.74 -10.75 11.65
CA TRP A 138 12.93 -9.92 11.75
C TRP A 138 13.88 -10.41 12.84
N ASN A 139 13.37 -10.58 14.03
CA ASN A 139 14.19 -10.97 15.20
C ASN A 139 14.87 -12.33 15.02
N ASN A 140 14.23 -13.29 14.37
CA ASN A 140 14.77 -14.64 14.20
C ASN A 140 15.60 -14.80 12.91
N TRP A 141 15.23 -14.12 11.82
CA TRP A 141 15.80 -14.39 10.49
C TRP A 141 16.09 -13.14 9.65
N GLN A 142 15.95 -11.93 10.21
CA GLN A 142 16.23 -10.65 9.54
C GLN A 142 15.59 -10.52 8.15
N CYS A 143 14.40 -11.09 7.97
CA CYS A 143 13.71 -11.16 6.67
C CYS A 143 14.55 -11.80 5.54
N ASN A 144 15.47 -12.71 5.88
CA ASN A 144 16.34 -13.35 4.90
C ASN A 144 15.59 -14.46 4.13
N PRO A 145 15.34 -14.32 2.81
CA PRO A 145 14.60 -15.29 2.02
C PRO A 145 15.26 -16.68 2.02
N SER A 146 16.59 -16.74 1.99
CA SER A 146 17.34 -18.01 1.94
C SER A 146 17.22 -18.80 3.23
N ILE A 147 17.09 -18.13 4.37
CA ILE A 147 16.85 -18.79 5.65
C ILE A 147 15.39 -19.25 5.71
N ILE A 148 14.44 -18.37 5.40
CA ILE A 148 12.99 -18.64 5.48
C ILE A 148 12.60 -19.80 4.55
N ALA A 149 13.13 -19.85 3.33
CA ALA A 149 12.87 -20.91 2.36
C ALA A 149 13.28 -22.32 2.86
N LYS A 150 14.28 -22.41 3.73
CA LYS A 150 14.79 -23.68 4.28
C LYS A 150 14.09 -24.14 5.55
N LEU A 151 13.19 -23.33 6.12
CA LEU A 151 12.46 -23.70 7.33
C LEU A 151 11.52 -24.87 7.06
N LYS A 152 11.55 -25.89 7.92
CA LYS A 152 10.60 -27.00 7.88
C LYS A 152 9.20 -26.55 8.29
N ASP A 153 9.14 -25.71 9.31
CA ASP A 153 7.92 -25.05 9.76
C ASP A 153 8.26 -23.68 10.38
N ILE A 154 7.23 -22.94 10.71
CA ILE A 154 7.29 -21.57 11.24
C ILE A 154 6.31 -21.43 12.42
N LYS A 155 6.03 -22.55 13.10
CA LYS A 155 5.02 -22.63 14.17
C LYS A 155 5.34 -21.77 15.39
N ASN A 156 6.60 -21.50 15.65
CA ASN A 156 7.04 -20.58 16.71
C ASN A 156 6.55 -19.13 16.49
N ILE A 157 6.14 -18.78 15.26
CA ILE A 157 5.55 -17.47 14.92
C ILE A 157 4.02 -17.55 14.92
N GLY A 158 3.46 -18.67 14.47
CA GLY A 158 2.04 -18.91 14.36
C GLY A 158 1.70 -20.11 13.47
N THR A 159 0.41 -20.46 13.41
CA THR A 159 -0.10 -21.63 12.67
C THR A 159 -0.89 -21.25 11.42
N SER A 160 -0.87 -19.98 11.01
CA SER A 160 -1.66 -19.48 9.89
C SER A 160 -1.13 -19.96 8.54
N TYR A 161 -2.04 -20.23 7.58
CA TYR A 161 -1.68 -20.68 6.23
C TYR A 161 -0.78 -19.68 5.48
N GLN A 162 -0.89 -18.37 5.79
CA GLN A 162 -0.02 -17.35 5.19
C GLN A 162 1.46 -17.58 5.51
N LEU A 163 1.74 -18.11 6.69
CA LEU A 163 3.11 -18.44 7.10
C LEU A 163 3.64 -19.67 6.34
N ILE A 164 2.77 -20.66 6.07
CA ILE A 164 3.11 -21.83 5.23
C ILE A 164 3.34 -21.37 3.79
N ASP A 165 2.44 -20.53 3.27
CA ASP A 165 2.59 -19.96 1.93
C ASP A 165 3.87 -19.14 1.80
N LEU A 166 4.30 -18.44 2.86
CA LEU A 166 5.54 -17.67 2.85
C LEU A 166 6.75 -18.52 2.51
N ILE A 167 6.89 -19.71 3.13
CA ILE A 167 8.01 -20.64 2.85
C ILE A 167 8.02 -21.02 1.36
N LYS A 168 6.85 -21.40 0.82
CA LYS A 168 6.72 -21.76 -0.60
C LYS A 168 7.05 -20.58 -1.52
N THR A 169 6.56 -19.39 -1.18
CA THR A 169 6.85 -18.16 -1.95
C THR A 169 8.34 -17.84 -1.95
N MET A 170 9.03 -17.97 -0.80
CA MET A 170 10.47 -17.71 -0.71
C MET A 170 11.29 -18.73 -1.51
N ASN A 171 10.88 -19.99 -1.54
CA ASN A 171 11.51 -21.00 -2.39
C ASN A 171 11.43 -20.66 -3.88
N ASP A 172 10.30 -20.14 -4.35
CA ASP A 172 10.17 -19.71 -5.75
C ASP A 172 10.91 -18.39 -6.00
N TYR A 173 10.87 -17.46 -5.05
CA TYR A 173 11.59 -16.19 -5.15
C TYR A 173 13.10 -16.36 -5.30
N LEU A 174 13.70 -17.33 -4.62
CA LEU A 174 15.13 -17.63 -4.73
C LEU A 174 15.54 -18.19 -6.10
N LYS A 175 14.60 -18.66 -6.92
CA LYS A 175 14.87 -19.08 -8.31
C LYS A 175 14.93 -17.90 -9.28
N ILE A 176 14.54 -16.71 -8.83
CA ILE A 176 14.58 -15.49 -9.63
C ILE A 176 16.01 -14.94 -9.60
N ASN A 177 16.72 -15.02 -10.73
CA ASN A 177 18.08 -14.53 -10.84
C ASN A 177 18.18 -13.02 -10.76
N HIS A 178 17.19 -12.31 -11.31
CA HIS A 178 17.18 -10.84 -11.33
C HIS A 178 15.76 -10.30 -11.40
N LEU A 179 15.47 -9.31 -10.56
CA LEU A 179 14.22 -8.55 -10.66
C LEU A 179 14.44 -7.34 -11.56
N SER A 180 13.74 -7.31 -12.69
CA SER A 180 13.85 -6.23 -13.68
C SER A 180 13.66 -4.84 -13.07
N LYS A 181 14.33 -3.83 -13.63
CA LYS A 181 14.09 -2.42 -13.30
C LYS A 181 12.76 -1.93 -13.87
N ASN A 182 12.28 -2.52 -14.98
CA ASN A 182 10.95 -2.24 -15.52
C ASN A 182 9.87 -2.79 -14.57
N GLU A 183 8.91 -1.96 -14.18
CA GLU A 183 7.89 -2.31 -13.19
C GLU A 183 6.93 -3.40 -13.69
N GLU A 184 6.55 -3.39 -14.95
CA GLU A 184 5.63 -4.40 -15.49
C GLU A 184 6.30 -5.76 -15.61
N GLU A 185 7.56 -5.79 -16.04
CA GLU A 185 8.34 -7.02 -16.08
C GLU A 185 8.60 -7.55 -14.67
N ALA A 186 9.03 -6.70 -13.74
CA ALA A 186 9.20 -7.08 -12.34
C ALA A 186 7.90 -7.63 -11.74
N ARG A 187 6.77 -7.02 -12.06
CA ARG A 187 5.44 -7.49 -11.67
C ARG A 187 5.15 -8.90 -12.18
N ARG A 188 5.45 -9.17 -13.46
CA ARG A 188 5.26 -10.50 -14.07
C ARG A 188 6.16 -11.54 -13.42
N ILE A 189 7.43 -11.20 -13.19
CA ILE A 189 8.41 -12.08 -12.52
C ILE A 189 7.93 -12.43 -11.11
N LEU A 190 7.51 -11.45 -10.31
CA LEU A 190 6.98 -11.70 -8.96
C LEU A 190 5.74 -12.60 -8.98
N MET A 191 4.88 -12.47 -9.98
CA MET A 191 3.70 -13.33 -10.10
C MET A 191 4.02 -14.79 -10.43
N LEU A 192 5.24 -15.15 -10.82
CA LEU A 192 5.65 -16.55 -10.97
C LEU A 192 5.76 -17.25 -9.62
N CYS A 193 6.02 -16.53 -8.54
CA CYS A 193 6.10 -17.11 -7.21
C CYS A 193 4.74 -17.63 -6.72
N TRP A 194 4.81 -18.66 -5.87
CA TRP A 194 3.65 -19.25 -5.21
C TRP A 194 2.83 -18.19 -4.47
N GLY A 195 1.53 -18.23 -4.63
CA GLY A 195 0.60 -17.35 -3.90
C GLY A 195 0.69 -15.86 -4.24
N VAL A 196 1.55 -15.45 -5.17
CA VAL A 196 1.66 -14.07 -5.64
C VAL A 196 0.71 -13.84 -6.80
N GLY A 197 -0.27 -12.98 -6.59
CA GLY A 197 -1.19 -12.48 -7.62
C GLY A 197 -0.92 -11.00 -7.95
N PRO A 198 -1.70 -10.42 -8.86
CA PRO A 198 -1.51 -9.03 -9.30
C PRO A 198 -1.45 -8.03 -8.14
N LYS A 199 -2.37 -8.10 -7.18
CA LYS A 199 -2.41 -7.20 -6.01
C LYS A 199 -1.15 -7.29 -5.17
N ILE A 200 -0.61 -8.51 -4.93
CA ILE A 200 0.59 -8.71 -4.14
C ILE A 200 1.81 -8.15 -4.86
N ALA A 201 1.97 -8.45 -6.15
CA ALA A 201 3.06 -7.93 -6.96
C ALA A 201 3.03 -6.39 -7.03
N ASP A 202 1.86 -5.81 -7.34
CA ASP A 202 1.69 -4.36 -7.41
C ASP A 202 1.95 -3.68 -6.05
N ALA A 203 1.49 -4.26 -4.92
CA ALA A 203 1.75 -3.72 -3.60
C ALA A 203 3.23 -3.78 -3.23
N THR A 204 3.91 -4.89 -3.53
CA THR A 204 5.35 -5.00 -3.32
C THR A 204 6.09 -3.89 -4.07
N LEU A 205 5.80 -3.71 -5.35
CA LEU A 205 6.46 -2.70 -6.18
C LEU A 205 6.11 -1.27 -5.76
N LEU A 206 4.85 -0.97 -5.41
CA LEU A 206 4.46 0.35 -4.92
C LEU A 206 5.26 0.76 -3.69
N PHE A 207 5.45 -0.15 -2.74
CA PHE A 207 6.12 0.15 -1.47
C PHE A 207 7.63 -0.07 -1.47
N THR A 208 8.19 -0.60 -2.58
CA THR A 208 9.65 -0.76 -2.75
C THR A 208 10.22 0.02 -3.92
N ARG A 209 9.42 0.80 -4.63
CA ARG A 209 9.89 1.63 -5.75
C ARG A 209 9.31 3.03 -5.67
N LYS A 210 10.01 3.98 -6.25
CA LYS A 210 9.56 5.37 -6.42
C LYS A 210 8.59 5.46 -7.61
N ALA A 211 7.47 4.72 -7.53
CA ALA A 211 6.52 4.52 -8.63
C ALA A 211 5.05 4.73 -8.18
N PRO A 212 4.63 5.99 -7.89
CA PRO A 212 3.29 6.29 -7.36
C PRO A 212 2.15 5.96 -8.33
N TRP A 213 2.46 5.65 -9.60
CA TRP A 213 1.48 5.21 -10.61
C TRP A 213 1.11 3.73 -10.50
N ILE A 214 1.83 2.93 -9.70
CA ILE A 214 1.48 1.52 -9.49
C ILE A 214 0.21 1.42 -8.65
N VAL A 215 -0.74 0.60 -9.09
CA VAL A 215 -2.07 0.46 -8.48
C VAL A 215 -2.28 -0.96 -7.94
N PRO A 216 -2.06 -1.20 -6.65
CA PRO A 216 -2.48 -2.45 -6.01
C PRO A 216 -4.00 -2.54 -5.94
N CYS A 217 -4.63 -3.25 -6.85
CA CYS A 217 -6.08 -3.39 -6.90
C CYS A 217 -6.58 -4.30 -5.78
N ASP A 218 -7.10 -3.70 -4.71
CA ASP A 218 -7.69 -4.41 -3.59
C ASP A 218 -9.23 -4.27 -3.53
N VAL A 219 -9.83 -4.95 -2.58
CA VAL A 219 -11.29 -4.92 -2.39
C VAL A 219 -11.81 -3.55 -1.91
N HIS A 220 -10.98 -2.76 -1.25
CA HIS A 220 -11.35 -1.41 -0.81
C HIS A 220 -11.43 -0.48 -2.01
N LEU A 221 -10.38 -0.45 -2.85
CA LEU A 221 -10.36 0.34 -4.08
C LEU A 221 -11.55 -0.01 -4.97
N GLN A 222 -11.80 -1.31 -5.23
CA GLN A 222 -12.92 -1.74 -6.07
C GLN A 222 -14.27 -1.28 -5.50
N ARG A 223 -14.50 -1.49 -4.21
CA ARG A 223 -15.75 -1.13 -3.56
C ARG A 223 -16.00 0.38 -3.57
N ILE A 224 -14.97 1.18 -3.24
CA ILE A 224 -15.09 2.64 -3.20
C ILE A 224 -15.31 3.20 -4.60
N SER A 225 -14.51 2.75 -5.59
CA SER A 225 -14.65 3.18 -6.98
C SER A 225 -16.06 2.91 -7.54
N ARG A 226 -16.66 1.77 -7.21
CA ARG A 226 -18.05 1.47 -7.58
C ARG A 226 -19.06 2.36 -6.86
N ARG A 227 -18.92 2.54 -5.54
CA ARG A 227 -19.84 3.35 -4.74
C ARG A 227 -19.83 4.82 -5.14
N LEU A 228 -18.68 5.34 -5.55
CA LEU A 228 -18.51 6.71 -5.96
C LEU A 228 -18.73 6.94 -7.48
N GLY A 229 -19.03 5.88 -8.22
CA GLY A 229 -19.31 5.97 -9.66
C GLY A 229 -18.07 6.20 -10.53
N TRP A 230 -16.86 5.88 -10.03
CA TRP A 230 -15.64 6.01 -10.83
C TRP A 230 -15.54 4.94 -11.91
N ILE A 231 -16.09 3.77 -11.64
CA ILE A 231 -16.05 2.61 -12.53
C ILE A 231 -17.42 1.96 -12.67
N ASP A 232 -17.64 1.35 -13.81
CA ASP A 232 -18.80 0.49 -14.04
C ASP A 232 -18.75 -0.74 -13.11
N TYR A 233 -19.93 -1.24 -12.73
CA TYR A 233 -20.07 -2.41 -11.88
C TYR A 233 -19.43 -3.67 -12.47
N LYS A 234 -19.39 -3.77 -13.80
CA LYS A 234 -18.81 -4.89 -14.55
C LYS A 234 -17.27 -4.93 -14.47
N ILE A 235 -16.61 -3.81 -14.14
CA ILE A 235 -15.15 -3.74 -14.05
C ILE A 235 -14.64 -4.71 -12.97
N ARG A 236 -13.70 -5.57 -13.36
CA ARG A 236 -13.17 -6.66 -12.53
C ARG A 236 -11.76 -6.34 -12.01
N LEU A 237 -11.38 -7.03 -10.95
CA LEU A 237 -10.00 -7.04 -10.49
C LEU A 237 -9.09 -7.65 -11.57
N PRO A 238 -7.81 -7.24 -11.62
CA PRO A 238 -6.82 -7.87 -12.50
C PRO A 238 -6.74 -9.37 -12.25
N LEU A 239 -6.73 -10.17 -13.33
CA LEU A 239 -6.62 -11.63 -13.26
C LEU A 239 -5.19 -12.06 -13.58
N LYS A 240 -4.58 -12.89 -12.72
CA LYS A 240 -3.19 -13.36 -12.86
C LYS A 240 -2.91 -13.93 -14.25
N TYR A 241 -3.81 -14.74 -14.80
CA TYR A 241 -3.66 -15.33 -16.13
C TYR A 241 -3.40 -14.28 -17.23
N PHE A 242 -4.22 -13.21 -17.29
CA PHE A 242 -4.02 -12.16 -18.27
C PHE A 242 -2.78 -11.33 -18.00
N CYS A 243 -2.52 -11.02 -16.73
CA CYS A 243 -1.37 -10.24 -16.31
C CYS A 243 -0.02 -10.94 -16.53
N LEU A 244 0.01 -12.27 -16.62
CA LEU A 244 1.19 -13.04 -17.02
C LEU A 244 1.37 -13.09 -18.54
N LYS A 245 0.27 -13.05 -19.29
CA LYS A 245 0.28 -13.21 -20.76
C LYS A 245 0.53 -11.91 -21.50
N TYR A 246 -0.04 -10.80 -21.00
CA TYR A 246 -0.03 -9.50 -21.69
C TYR A 246 0.56 -8.40 -20.79
N TYR A 247 1.18 -7.39 -21.40
CA TYR A 247 1.42 -6.09 -20.75
C TYR A 247 0.10 -5.33 -20.60
N CYS A 248 0.03 -4.37 -19.67
CA CYS A 248 -1.25 -3.70 -19.37
C CYS A 248 -1.81 -2.90 -20.55
N ASP A 249 -0.96 -2.26 -21.34
CA ASP A 249 -1.29 -1.50 -22.55
C ASP A 249 -1.72 -2.38 -23.73
N GLU A 250 -1.29 -3.65 -23.76
CA GLU A 250 -1.62 -4.65 -24.78
C GLU A 250 -2.68 -5.66 -24.32
N CYS A 251 -3.22 -5.50 -23.12
CA CYS A 251 -4.05 -6.51 -22.49
C CYS A 251 -5.42 -6.62 -23.16
N ILE A 252 -5.60 -7.65 -23.97
CA ILE A 252 -6.86 -8.00 -24.62
C ILE A 252 -7.67 -8.91 -23.68
N SER A 253 -8.18 -8.36 -22.58
CA SER A 253 -9.16 -9.08 -21.79
C SER A 253 -10.49 -9.10 -22.52
N LYS A 254 -11.00 -10.29 -22.86
CA LYS A 254 -12.35 -10.45 -23.43
C LYS A 254 -13.48 -9.91 -22.53
N TYR A 255 -13.14 -9.52 -21.32
CA TYR A 255 -14.06 -8.97 -20.32
C TYR A 255 -14.00 -7.45 -20.21
N GLY A 256 -13.28 -6.75 -21.12
CA GLY A 256 -13.05 -5.31 -21.07
C GLY A 256 -11.93 -4.92 -20.10
N PRO A 257 -11.74 -3.61 -19.89
CA PRO A 257 -10.70 -3.10 -19.03
C PRO A 257 -10.84 -3.59 -17.59
N CYS A 258 -9.70 -3.81 -16.92
CA CYS A 258 -9.68 -4.17 -15.50
C CYS A 258 -9.58 -2.93 -14.61
N LEU A 259 -9.82 -3.11 -13.31
CA LEU A 259 -9.73 -2.01 -12.33
C LEU A 259 -8.39 -1.25 -12.38
N LYS A 260 -7.27 -1.94 -12.60
CA LYS A 260 -5.96 -1.30 -12.71
C LYS A 260 -5.91 -0.30 -13.87
N GLU A 261 -6.39 -0.71 -15.01
CA GLU A 261 -6.40 0.12 -16.22
C GLU A 261 -7.32 1.34 -16.05
N GLU A 262 -8.52 1.14 -15.51
CA GLU A 262 -9.45 2.23 -15.25
C GLU A 262 -8.87 3.25 -14.25
N ILE A 263 -8.25 2.79 -13.16
CA ILE A 263 -7.64 3.69 -12.19
C ILE A 263 -6.43 4.43 -12.78
N LYS A 264 -5.59 3.78 -13.59
CA LYS A 264 -4.49 4.45 -14.31
C LYS A 264 -5.02 5.55 -15.23
N ARG A 265 -6.15 5.30 -15.94
CA ARG A 265 -6.78 6.25 -16.84
C ARG A 265 -7.39 7.46 -16.10
N LEU A 266 -8.06 7.22 -14.97
CA LEU A 266 -8.71 8.25 -14.18
C LEU A 266 -7.71 9.09 -13.35
N PHE A 267 -6.62 8.48 -12.90
CA PHE A 267 -5.64 9.07 -11.98
C PHE A 267 -4.20 8.87 -12.49
N PRO A 268 -3.85 9.47 -13.64
CA PRO A 268 -2.55 9.26 -14.26
C PRO A 268 -1.41 9.73 -13.34
N GLY A 269 -0.44 8.84 -13.09
CA GLY A 269 0.75 9.13 -12.31
C GLY A 269 0.62 8.99 -10.79
N PHE A 270 -0.58 8.80 -10.21
CA PHE A 270 -0.77 8.72 -8.75
C PHE A 270 -1.83 7.72 -8.26
N GLY A 271 -2.07 6.68 -9.06
CA GLY A 271 -3.04 5.63 -8.71
C GLY A 271 -2.74 4.91 -7.40
N GLY A 272 -1.47 4.78 -7.00
CA GLY A 272 -1.07 4.22 -5.71
C GLY A 272 -1.49 5.08 -4.52
N TRP A 273 -1.45 6.41 -4.66
CA TRP A 273 -1.96 7.32 -3.65
C TRP A 273 -3.50 7.21 -3.52
N ILE A 274 -4.22 7.11 -4.64
CA ILE A 274 -5.68 6.86 -4.66
C ILE A 274 -6.01 5.55 -3.96
N GLN A 275 -5.26 4.49 -4.22
CA GLN A 275 -5.43 3.21 -3.52
C GLN A 275 -5.23 3.38 -2.00
N THR A 276 -4.23 4.14 -1.58
CA THR A 276 -3.97 4.41 -0.16
C THR A 276 -5.13 5.17 0.50
N LEU A 277 -5.68 6.21 -0.14
CA LEU A 277 -6.86 6.92 0.35
C LEU A 277 -8.09 6.02 0.44
N THR A 278 -8.35 5.23 -0.60
CA THR A 278 -9.51 4.32 -0.61
C THR A 278 -9.36 3.19 0.40
N TYR A 279 -8.14 2.73 0.67
CA TYR A 279 -7.86 1.78 1.75
C TYR A 279 -8.21 2.39 3.12
N LEU A 280 -7.72 3.60 3.43
CA LEU A 280 -8.04 4.29 4.68
C LEU A 280 -9.55 4.49 4.83
N PHE A 281 -10.21 5.02 3.81
CA PHE A 281 -11.65 5.26 3.80
C PHE A 281 -12.46 3.97 3.94
N GLY A 282 -12.09 2.93 3.17
CA GLY A 282 -12.77 1.64 3.18
C GLY A 282 -12.57 0.84 4.46
N ASN A 283 -11.47 1.06 5.17
CA ASN A 283 -11.18 0.37 6.43
C ASN A 283 -11.79 1.07 7.66
N THR A 284 -11.99 2.38 7.59
CA THR A 284 -12.44 3.19 8.74
C THR A 284 -13.91 3.59 8.66
N ILE A 285 -14.34 4.15 7.52
CA ILE A 285 -15.65 4.76 7.33
C ILE A 285 -16.54 3.92 6.41
N CYS A 286 -16.12 3.72 5.16
CA CYS A 286 -16.92 3.08 4.11
C CYS A 286 -16.70 1.56 4.07
N LYS A 287 -16.95 0.88 5.21
CA LYS A 287 -16.81 -0.57 5.35
C LYS A 287 -17.75 -1.35 4.42
N SER A 288 -17.45 -2.62 4.15
CA SER A 288 -18.35 -3.51 3.38
C SER A 288 -19.65 -3.78 4.13
N ILE A 289 -19.54 -4.05 5.42
CA ILE A 289 -20.66 -4.30 6.34
C ILE A 289 -20.69 -3.13 7.33
N ASN A 290 -21.88 -2.60 7.60
CA ASN A 290 -22.13 -1.49 8.52
C ASN A 290 -21.24 -0.24 8.27
N PRO A 291 -21.33 0.38 7.07
CA PRO A 291 -20.59 1.59 6.79
C PRO A 291 -21.04 2.73 7.72
N LYS A 292 -20.07 3.51 8.18
CA LYS A 292 -20.31 4.64 9.09
C LYS A 292 -20.70 5.91 8.31
N CYS A 293 -21.81 5.88 7.58
CA CYS A 293 -22.23 6.95 6.68
C CYS A 293 -22.39 8.32 7.35
N LYS A 294 -22.67 8.36 8.65
CA LYS A 294 -22.74 9.63 9.43
C LYS A 294 -21.38 10.34 9.51
N LEU A 295 -20.27 9.61 9.46
CA LEU A 295 -18.91 10.15 9.47
C LEU A 295 -18.37 10.42 8.05
N CYS A 296 -19.14 10.09 7.02
CA CYS A 296 -18.74 10.30 5.64
C CYS A 296 -18.94 11.78 5.25
N HIS A 297 -18.04 12.30 4.43
CA HIS A 297 -18.15 13.66 3.90
C HIS A 297 -19.45 13.81 3.07
N SER A 298 -20.16 14.96 3.18
CA SER A 298 -21.45 15.21 2.51
C SER A 298 -21.37 15.01 0.99
N ILE A 299 -20.35 15.55 0.34
CA ILE A 299 -20.10 15.38 -1.10
C ILE A 299 -20.03 13.90 -1.47
N LEU A 300 -19.23 13.09 -0.75
CA LEU A 300 -19.10 11.66 -1.05
C LEU A 300 -20.42 10.90 -0.84
N ARG A 301 -21.24 11.28 0.13
CA ARG A 301 -22.56 10.69 0.36
C ARG A 301 -23.51 10.98 -0.80
N GLU A 302 -23.46 12.20 -1.32
CA GLU A 302 -24.28 12.61 -2.45
C GLU A 302 -23.98 11.80 -3.71
N TYR A 303 -22.71 11.64 -4.06
CA TYR A 303 -22.28 10.80 -5.18
C TYR A 303 -22.66 9.34 -4.96
N CYS A 304 -22.42 8.78 -3.79
CA CYS A 304 -22.77 7.40 -3.44
C CYS A 304 -24.28 7.16 -3.55
N TYR A 305 -25.13 8.10 -3.11
CA TYR A 305 -26.57 8.00 -3.19
C TYR A 305 -27.11 8.08 -4.62
N LYS A 306 -26.61 9.04 -5.41
CA LYS A 306 -26.98 9.19 -6.84
C LYS A 306 -26.66 7.91 -7.62
N PHE A 307 -25.49 7.35 -7.40
CA PHE A 307 -25.06 6.15 -8.10
C PHE A 307 -25.83 4.90 -7.68
N SER A 308 -26.16 4.73 -6.39
CA SER A 308 -26.95 3.61 -5.90
C SER A 308 -28.37 3.61 -6.44
N LYS A 309 -29.01 4.80 -6.56
CA LYS A 309 -30.35 4.93 -7.16
C LYS A 309 -30.39 4.53 -8.62
N ASN A 310 -29.38 4.97 -9.39
CA ASN A 310 -29.32 4.69 -10.82
C ASN A 310 -29.06 3.22 -11.16
N ASN A 311 -28.50 2.44 -10.25
CA ASN A 311 -28.11 1.05 -10.50
C ASN A 311 -28.95 0.02 -9.73
N ASN A 312 -30.07 0.41 -9.09
CA ASN A 312 -30.92 -0.49 -8.30
C ASN A 312 -30.15 -1.35 -7.28
N LEU A 313 -29.03 -0.81 -6.74
CA LEU A 313 -28.19 -1.47 -5.74
C LEU A 313 -28.75 -1.15 -4.35
N ARG A 314 -29.79 -1.88 -3.95
CA ARG A 314 -30.25 -1.97 -2.56
C ARG A 314 -29.69 -3.20 -1.86
#